data_74ce667405bdb7fd8cfa946c010f2837
#
_entry.id   74ce667405bdb7fd8cfa946c010f2837
#
_cell.length_a   1.000
_cell.length_b   1.000
_cell.length_c   1.000
_cell.angle_alpha   90.00
_cell.angle_beta   90.00
_cell.angle_gamma   90.00
#
_symmetry.space_group_name_H-M   'P 1'
#
loop_
_entity.id
_entity.type
_entity.pdbx_description
1 polymer ?
#
loop_
_entity_poly.entity_id
_entity_poly.type
_entity_poly.pdbx_seq_one_letter_code
_entity_poly.pdbx_strand_id
1 'polypeptide(L)'
;MKKTLAIVVLTWNDFENTKNCIKSIYPQLNKKTKLILVDNNSDDKIYSKTINWLKKKYKNNYINLEYNRKFDFRKNIIVLRNSKNLGCGFGHNTGYKFSIKNNFEFIARIDNDMVVKKKFFSNLLNHFKNPDVLGVSPKIMYKLSPKKIWWMGTTIGNSLKFQTHMRDYSYGLLDNKRINGVIETDAIAGCASIMRTSRLKKVGLSDRDFFYGPEDVEFSRRIYDNPGSLIVDRNIKIFHAVTQSFVNFSRRRIYFEYKYRLVLIKKIGTFQDKFFGYTISLIKFLLYCCLFMVKRHRVKIVPVFFAIKHFIEKKLGDYDRKIGPIF
;
A
#
# COMPACT_ATOMS: atom_id res chain seq x y z
N MET A 1 -13.08 27.12 -0.15
CA MET A 1 -13.17 26.22 1.04
C MET A 1 -11.98 25.28 1.02
N LYS A 2 -11.19 25.25 2.09
CA LYS A 2 -10.05 24.32 2.22
C LYS A 2 -10.57 22.89 2.24
N LYS A 3 -10.02 22.03 1.39
CA LYS A 3 -10.38 20.61 1.30
C LYS A 3 -9.54 19.86 2.31
N THR A 4 -10.16 19.13 3.21
CA THR A 4 -9.44 18.52 4.31
C THR A 4 -8.85 17.16 3.92
N LEU A 5 -9.61 16.23 3.35
CA LEU A 5 -9.19 14.85 3.14
C LEU A 5 -9.55 14.33 1.75
N ALA A 6 -8.55 13.80 1.05
CA ALA A 6 -8.73 12.92 -0.12
C ALA A 6 -8.50 11.48 0.30
N ILE A 7 -9.49 10.61 0.13
CA ILE A 7 -9.38 9.17 0.36
C ILE A 7 -9.10 8.52 -0.98
N VAL A 8 -7.88 8.07 -1.20
CA VAL A 8 -7.45 7.42 -2.45
C VAL A 8 -7.57 5.91 -2.31
N VAL A 9 -8.42 5.32 -3.15
CA VAL A 9 -8.60 3.87 -3.24
C VAL A 9 -8.13 3.42 -4.61
N LEU A 10 -7.18 2.48 -4.66
CA LEU A 10 -6.72 1.85 -5.89
C LEU A 10 -7.47 0.53 -6.08
N THR A 11 -7.95 0.27 -7.31
CA THR A 11 -8.59 -1.00 -7.68
C THR A 11 -8.01 -1.57 -8.96
N TRP A 12 -7.95 -2.90 -9.05
CA TRP A 12 -7.58 -3.63 -10.25
C TRP A 12 -8.26 -4.99 -10.28
N ASN A 13 -9.15 -5.19 -11.24
CA ASN A 13 -9.89 -6.44 -11.49
C ASN A 13 -10.65 -7.01 -10.28
N ASP A 14 -11.09 -6.17 -9.34
CA ASP A 14 -11.75 -6.60 -8.11
C ASP A 14 -12.97 -5.74 -7.78
N PHE A 15 -14.09 -6.07 -8.40
CA PHE A 15 -15.35 -5.34 -8.21
C PHE A 15 -15.94 -5.52 -6.81
N GLU A 16 -15.96 -6.76 -6.25
CA GLU A 16 -16.70 -7.03 -5.03
C GLU A 16 -16.04 -6.39 -3.79
N ASN A 17 -14.71 -6.49 -3.65
CA ASN A 17 -14.02 -5.81 -2.57
C ASN A 17 -14.09 -4.30 -2.74
N THR A 18 -13.87 -3.77 -3.96
CA THR A 18 -14.02 -2.34 -4.26
C THR A 18 -15.39 -1.82 -3.87
N LYS A 19 -16.46 -2.54 -4.22
CA LYS A 19 -17.83 -2.21 -3.84
C LYS A 19 -18.01 -2.14 -2.32
N ASN A 20 -17.50 -3.12 -1.59
CA ASN A 20 -17.62 -3.18 -0.13
C ASN A 20 -16.80 -2.08 0.55
N CYS A 21 -15.59 -1.81 0.06
CA CYS A 21 -14.76 -0.70 0.52
C CYS A 21 -15.48 0.64 0.36
N ILE A 22 -15.96 0.94 -0.85
CA ILE A 22 -16.68 2.19 -1.13
C ILE A 22 -17.93 2.33 -0.26
N LYS A 23 -18.72 1.25 -0.08
CA LYS A 23 -19.90 1.27 0.81
C LYS A 23 -19.54 1.64 2.25
N SER A 24 -18.39 1.17 2.75
CA SER A 24 -17.94 1.47 4.11
C SER A 24 -17.41 2.91 4.27
N ILE A 25 -16.82 3.47 3.22
CA ILE A 25 -16.26 4.83 3.20
C ILE A 25 -17.36 5.88 2.99
N TYR A 26 -18.31 5.61 2.10
CA TYR A 26 -19.30 6.59 1.62
C TYR A 26 -20.04 7.37 2.73
N PRO A 27 -20.48 6.75 3.85
CA PRO A 27 -21.15 7.48 4.94
C PRO A 27 -20.29 8.54 5.64
N GLN A 28 -18.96 8.54 5.40
CA GLN A 28 -18.02 9.50 5.98
C GLN A 28 -17.62 10.61 5.01
N LEU A 29 -18.12 10.56 3.76
CA LEU A 29 -17.87 11.59 2.76
C LEU A 29 -18.74 12.82 3.00
N ASN A 30 -18.17 13.99 2.74
CA ASN A 30 -18.86 15.29 2.87
C ASN A 30 -18.20 16.33 1.96
N LYS A 31 -18.56 17.61 2.13
CA LYS A 31 -18.00 18.71 1.33
C LYS A 31 -16.46 18.82 1.43
N LYS A 32 -15.87 18.40 2.57
CA LYS A 32 -14.41 18.47 2.84
C LYS A 32 -13.68 17.14 2.70
N THR A 33 -14.41 16.04 2.50
CA THR A 33 -13.85 14.68 2.41
C THR A 33 -14.35 14.02 1.14
N LYS A 34 -13.42 13.65 0.25
CA LYS A 34 -13.73 13.07 -1.06
C LYS A 34 -13.09 11.70 -1.23
N LEU A 35 -13.79 10.80 -1.88
CA LEU A 35 -13.25 9.53 -2.35
C LEU A 35 -12.70 9.69 -3.77
N ILE A 36 -11.46 9.29 -3.97
CA ILE A 36 -10.78 9.24 -5.26
C ILE A 36 -10.53 7.77 -5.57
N LEU A 37 -11.38 7.19 -6.40
CA LEU A 37 -11.22 5.82 -6.89
C LEU A 37 -10.30 5.85 -8.11
N VAL A 38 -9.17 5.17 -8.02
CA VAL A 38 -8.22 5.01 -9.12
C VAL A 38 -8.35 3.59 -9.67
N ASP A 39 -8.88 3.44 -10.88
CA ASP A 39 -8.85 2.18 -11.60
C ASP A 39 -7.48 2.00 -12.25
N ASN A 40 -6.77 0.94 -11.86
CA ASN A 40 -5.40 0.66 -12.33
C ASN A 40 -5.39 -0.13 -13.65
N ASN A 41 -6.26 0.26 -14.59
CA ASN A 41 -6.48 -0.43 -15.86
C ASN A 41 -7.04 -1.84 -15.68
N SER A 42 -8.18 -1.93 -15.01
CA SER A 42 -8.97 -3.17 -14.97
C SER A 42 -9.50 -3.55 -16.36
N ASP A 43 -9.81 -4.82 -16.54
CA ASP A 43 -10.50 -5.32 -17.75
C ASP A 43 -11.80 -4.54 -17.97
N ASP A 44 -12.14 -4.24 -19.20
CA ASP A 44 -13.27 -3.37 -19.53
C ASP A 44 -14.61 -3.87 -18.97
N LYS A 45 -14.79 -5.19 -18.87
CA LYS A 45 -15.96 -5.80 -18.24
C LYS A 45 -16.06 -5.44 -16.75
N ILE A 46 -14.95 -5.51 -16.02
CA ILE A 46 -14.91 -5.19 -14.56
C ILE A 46 -15.02 -3.69 -14.35
N TYR A 47 -14.32 -2.90 -15.16
CA TYR A 47 -14.41 -1.45 -15.13
C TYR A 47 -15.83 -0.97 -15.37
N SER A 48 -16.47 -1.41 -16.48
CA SER A 48 -17.86 -1.06 -16.82
C SER A 48 -18.84 -1.48 -15.73
N LYS A 49 -18.67 -2.68 -15.15
CA LYS A 49 -19.46 -3.15 -13.99
C LYS A 49 -19.35 -2.18 -12.81
N THR A 50 -18.14 -1.70 -12.52
CA THR A 50 -17.87 -0.76 -11.42
C THR A 50 -18.54 0.59 -11.68
N ILE A 51 -18.38 1.15 -12.88
CA ILE A 51 -18.97 2.44 -13.27
C ILE A 51 -20.50 2.38 -13.26
N ASN A 52 -21.09 1.33 -13.83
CA ASN A 52 -22.55 1.15 -13.85
C ASN A 52 -23.13 1.04 -12.44
N TRP A 53 -22.43 0.32 -11.53
CA TRP A 53 -22.82 0.24 -10.12
C TRP A 53 -22.74 1.60 -9.44
N LEU A 54 -21.66 2.37 -9.63
CA LEU A 54 -21.51 3.73 -9.09
C LEU A 54 -22.63 4.65 -9.59
N LYS A 55 -22.93 4.62 -10.90
CA LYS A 55 -24.01 5.39 -11.53
C LYS A 55 -25.36 5.07 -10.90
N LYS A 56 -25.67 3.76 -10.77
CA LYS A 56 -26.95 3.31 -10.18
C LYS A 56 -27.07 3.68 -8.70
N LYS A 57 -25.98 3.49 -7.90
CA LYS A 57 -26.03 3.63 -6.45
C LYS A 57 -25.89 5.07 -5.98
N TYR A 58 -25.02 5.86 -6.60
CA TYR A 58 -24.67 7.20 -6.13
C TYR A 58 -25.14 8.31 -7.08
N LYS A 59 -25.77 7.97 -8.20
CA LYS A 59 -26.41 8.91 -9.14
C LYS A 59 -25.54 10.16 -9.38
N ASN A 60 -26.01 11.31 -8.88
CA ASN A 60 -25.33 12.60 -9.06
C ASN A 60 -24.14 12.85 -8.13
N ASN A 61 -23.78 11.90 -7.24
CA ASN A 61 -22.69 12.07 -6.27
C ASN A 61 -21.35 11.50 -6.75
N TYR A 62 -21.24 11.02 -7.99
CA TYR A 62 -19.96 10.60 -8.57
C TYR A 62 -19.66 11.32 -9.86
N ILE A 63 -18.40 11.39 -10.25
CA ILE A 63 -17.92 11.86 -11.53
C ILE A 63 -16.78 10.96 -12.02
N ASN A 64 -16.84 10.59 -13.31
CA ASN A 64 -15.76 9.87 -13.98
C ASN A 64 -14.97 10.85 -14.85
N LEU A 65 -13.70 11.10 -14.52
CA LEU A 65 -12.87 12.08 -15.20
C LEU A 65 -12.21 11.53 -16.47
N GLU A 66 -12.36 10.25 -16.77
CA GLU A 66 -11.99 9.71 -18.08
C GLU A 66 -12.85 10.33 -19.19
N TYR A 67 -14.14 10.56 -18.89
CA TYR A 67 -15.12 11.11 -19.83
C TYR A 67 -15.42 12.59 -19.59
N ASN A 68 -15.10 13.14 -18.42
CA ASN A 68 -15.39 14.51 -18.02
C ASN A 68 -14.10 15.28 -17.76
N ARG A 69 -13.78 16.24 -18.61
CA ARG A 69 -12.54 17.03 -18.50
C ARG A 69 -12.55 18.04 -17.35
N LYS A 70 -13.71 18.40 -16.79
CA LYS A 70 -13.84 19.35 -15.68
C LYS A 70 -14.25 18.63 -14.40
N PHE A 71 -13.48 18.85 -13.33
CA PHE A 71 -13.80 18.34 -12.01
C PHE A 71 -14.89 19.16 -11.33
N ASP A 72 -15.93 18.49 -10.83
CA ASP A 72 -17.02 19.11 -10.07
C ASP A 72 -16.85 18.79 -8.57
N PHE A 73 -16.52 19.78 -7.77
CA PHE A 73 -16.34 19.65 -6.31
C PHE A 73 -17.60 19.28 -5.54
N ARG A 74 -18.77 19.40 -6.14
CA ARG A 74 -20.01 18.95 -5.51
C ARG A 74 -20.09 17.45 -5.41
N LYS A 75 -19.36 16.73 -6.27
CA LYS A 75 -19.31 15.26 -6.27
C LYS A 75 -18.45 14.73 -5.12
N ASN A 76 -18.91 13.65 -4.48
CA ASN A 76 -18.20 13.01 -3.38
C ASN A 76 -17.27 11.88 -3.83
N ILE A 77 -17.55 11.27 -4.97
CA ILE A 77 -16.73 10.19 -5.56
C ILE A 77 -16.17 10.67 -6.90
N ILE A 78 -14.86 10.63 -7.03
CA ILE A 78 -14.12 10.96 -8.25
C ILE A 78 -13.47 9.67 -8.74
N VAL A 79 -13.72 9.31 -10.01
CA VAL A 79 -13.11 8.15 -10.65
C VAL A 79 -12.03 8.63 -11.61
N LEU A 80 -10.85 8.04 -11.49
CA LEU A 80 -9.70 8.20 -12.38
C LEU A 80 -9.36 6.82 -12.95
N ARG A 81 -8.87 6.76 -14.18
CA ARG A 81 -8.39 5.50 -14.77
C ARG A 81 -6.96 5.67 -15.27
N ASN A 82 -6.09 4.73 -14.93
CA ASN A 82 -4.73 4.63 -15.48
C ASN A 82 -4.80 3.97 -16.86
N SER A 83 -3.95 4.39 -17.78
CA SER A 83 -3.87 3.80 -19.14
C SER A 83 -3.25 2.40 -19.15
N LYS A 84 -2.61 1.99 -18.05
CA LYS A 84 -1.99 0.67 -17.86
C LYS A 84 -1.94 0.35 -16.36
N ASN A 85 -1.80 -0.93 -15.99
CA ASN A 85 -1.53 -1.30 -14.61
C ASN A 85 -0.11 -0.81 -14.22
N LEU A 86 -0.05 0.13 -13.29
CA LEU A 86 1.18 0.78 -12.82
C LEU A 86 1.78 0.10 -11.58
N GLY A 87 1.17 -0.98 -11.09
CA GLY A 87 1.52 -1.58 -9.80
C GLY A 87 0.84 -0.86 -8.64
N CYS A 88 1.17 -1.26 -7.41
CA CYS A 88 0.46 -0.79 -6.22
C CYS A 88 0.79 0.67 -5.89
N GLY A 89 2.02 0.95 -5.46
CA GLY A 89 2.40 2.30 -5.03
C GLY A 89 2.32 3.34 -6.14
N PHE A 90 2.84 3.02 -7.32
CA PHE A 90 2.84 3.95 -8.45
C PHE A 90 1.42 4.16 -9.02
N GLY A 91 0.53 3.16 -8.91
CA GLY A 91 -0.89 3.30 -9.26
C GLY A 91 -1.60 4.34 -8.38
N HIS A 92 -1.31 4.36 -7.08
CA HIS A 92 -1.85 5.36 -6.15
C HIS A 92 -1.40 6.79 -6.48
N ASN A 93 -0.24 6.97 -7.13
CA ASN A 93 0.28 8.30 -7.48
C ASN A 93 -0.69 9.12 -8.35
N THR A 94 -1.54 8.47 -9.14
CA THR A 94 -2.58 9.15 -9.91
C THR A 94 -3.56 9.89 -8.99
N GLY A 95 -4.03 9.22 -7.94
CA GLY A 95 -4.87 9.84 -6.92
C GLY A 95 -4.13 10.88 -6.08
N TYR A 96 -2.86 10.65 -5.76
CA TYR A 96 -2.03 11.62 -5.03
C TYR A 96 -1.80 12.90 -5.82
N LYS A 97 -1.43 12.79 -7.10
CA LYS A 97 -1.27 13.94 -8.02
C LYS A 97 -2.56 14.75 -8.12
N PHE A 98 -3.68 14.06 -8.28
CA PHE A 98 -5.00 14.71 -8.29
C PHE A 98 -5.26 15.44 -6.98
N SER A 99 -5.00 14.83 -5.83
CA SER A 99 -5.21 15.40 -4.50
C SER A 99 -4.33 16.63 -4.25
N ILE A 100 -3.04 16.55 -4.62
CA ILE A 100 -2.08 17.64 -4.53
C ILE A 100 -2.52 18.82 -5.40
N LYS A 101 -2.87 18.56 -6.68
CA LYS A 101 -3.34 19.59 -7.62
C LYS A 101 -4.59 20.30 -7.13
N ASN A 102 -5.44 19.58 -6.42
CA ASN A 102 -6.69 20.09 -5.90
C ASN A 102 -6.60 20.57 -4.43
N ASN A 103 -5.39 20.76 -3.88
CA ASN A 103 -5.10 21.36 -2.58
C ASN A 103 -5.81 20.68 -1.39
N PHE A 104 -5.88 19.34 -1.38
CA PHE A 104 -6.26 18.60 -0.17
C PHE A 104 -5.16 18.72 0.87
N GLU A 105 -5.54 18.86 2.15
CA GLU A 105 -4.60 19.01 3.26
C GLU A 105 -4.00 17.66 3.68
N PHE A 106 -4.84 16.62 3.63
CA PHE A 106 -4.48 15.25 3.96
C PHE A 106 -4.87 14.30 2.85
N ILE A 107 -4.09 13.22 2.70
CA ILE A 107 -4.36 12.12 1.79
C ILE A 107 -4.41 10.84 2.61
N ALA A 108 -5.52 10.11 2.54
CA ALA A 108 -5.63 8.74 3.01
C ALA A 108 -5.36 7.78 1.84
N ARG A 109 -4.50 6.80 2.06
CA ARG A 109 -4.36 5.61 1.22
C ARG A 109 -5.16 4.48 1.85
N ILE A 110 -6.07 3.89 1.08
CA ILE A 110 -6.87 2.74 1.50
C ILE A 110 -6.90 1.75 0.34
N ASP A 111 -6.54 0.50 0.60
CA ASP A 111 -6.65 -0.55 -0.42
C ASP A 111 -8.12 -0.97 -0.59
N ASN A 112 -8.49 -1.45 -1.78
CA ASN A 112 -9.88 -1.73 -2.13
C ASN A 112 -10.50 -2.92 -1.38
N ASP A 113 -9.69 -3.74 -0.72
CA ASP A 113 -10.13 -4.89 0.08
C ASP A 113 -10.28 -4.57 1.60
N MET A 114 -10.21 -3.28 1.94
CA MET A 114 -10.41 -2.75 3.29
C MET A 114 -11.86 -2.39 3.59
N VAL A 115 -12.26 -2.55 4.86
CA VAL A 115 -13.56 -2.12 5.36
C VAL A 115 -13.36 -1.25 6.60
N VAL A 116 -13.85 0.00 6.54
CA VAL A 116 -13.72 0.99 7.62
C VAL A 116 -14.97 1.05 8.49
N LYS A 117 -14.81 1.34 9.80
CA LYS A 117 -15.90 1.61 10.74
C LYS A 117 -16.30 3.10 10.72
N LYS A 118 -17.46 3.43 11.33
CA LYS A 118 -17.89 4.82 11.54
C LYS A 118 -16.81 5.63 12.25
N LYS A 119 -16.66 6.91 11.89
CA LYS A 119 -15.67 7.86 12.45
C LYS A 119 -14.19 7.46 12.25
N PHE A 120 -13.91 6.50 11.36
CA PHE A 120 -12.54 6.01 11.13
C PHE A 120 -11.59 7.16 10.74
N PHE A 121 -11.95 7.92 9.71
CA PHE A 121 -11.08 9.00 9.23
C PHE A 121 -10.98 10.16 10.21
N SER A 122 -12.09 10.57 10.84
CA SER A 122 -12.08 11.67 11.82
C SER A 122 -11.21 11.34 13.03
N ASN A 123 -11.24 10.09 13.50
CA ASN A 123 -10.42 9.66 14.62
C ASN A 123 -8.92 9.69 14.28
N LEU A 124 -8.54 9.18 13.10
CA LEU A 124 -7.13 9.25 12.65
C LEU A 124 -6.68 10.70 12.38
N LEU A 125 -7.54 11.55 11.84
CA LEU A 125 -7.21 12.96 11.60
C LEU A 125 -6.95 13.75 12.88
N ASN A 126 -7.47 13.34 14.05
CA ASN A 126 -7.22 13.99 15.32
C ASN A 126 -5.73 14.01 15.71
N HIS A 127 -4.95 13.04 15.29
CA HIS A 127 -3.51 13.00 15.55
C HIS A 127 -2.74 14.13 14.88
N PHE A 128 -3.25 14.65 13.76
CA PHE A 128 -2.62 15.76 13.05
C PHE A 128 -2.86 17.14 13.71
N LYS A 129 -3.51 17.22 14.88
CA LYS A 129 -3.46 18.40 15.74
C LYS A 129 -2.03 18.64 16.25
N ASN A 130 -1.25 17.57 16.44
CA ASN A 130 0.18 17.67 16.62
C ASN A 130 0.85 17.88 15.24
N PRO A 131 1.57 19.02 15.03
CA PRO A 131 2.23 19.32 13.77
C PRO A 131 3.35 18.32 13.41
N ASP A 132 3.96 17.67 14.41
CA ASP A 132 5.06 16.74 14.22
C ASP A 132 4.60 15.40 13.64
N VAL A 133 3.31 15.06 13.77
CA VAL A 133 2.77 13.85 13.15
C VAL A 133 2.62 14.07 11.64
N LEU A 134 3.40 13.32 10.87
CA LEU A 134 3.44 13.37 9.41
C LEU A 134 2.62 12.27 8.74
N GLY A 135 2.48 11.14 9.42
CA GLY A 135 1.69 10.01 8.96
C GLY A 135 1.13 9.18 10.10
N VAL A 136 -0.07 8.62 9.90
CA VAL A 136 -0.74 7.76 10.87
C VAL A 136 -1.38 6.56 10.19
N SER A 137 -1.25 5.38 10.80
CA SER A 137 -1.95 4.15 10.42
C SER A 137 -2.79 3.62 11.57
N PRO A 138 -3.89 2.90 11.28
CA PRO A 138 -4.64 2.15 12.29
C PRO A 138 -3.97 0.82 12.58
N LYS A 139 -4.44 0.10 13.61
CA LYS A 139 -4.23 -1.34 13.78
C LYS A 139 -5.02 -2.10 12.72
N ILE A 140 -4.34 -2.96 11.95
CA ILE A 140 -4.94 -3.71 10.85
C ILE A 140 -5.21 -5.14 11.31
N MET A 141 -6.43 -5.59 11.12
CA MET A 141 -6.93 -6.90 11.53
C MET A 141 -7.17 -7.78 10.30
N TYR A 142 -7.03 -9.09 10.44
CA TYR A 142 -7.54 -10.01 9.42
C TYR A 142 -9.05 -9.95 9.34
N LYS A 143 -9.63 -9.78 8.15
CA LYS A 143 -11.08 -9.77 7.95
C LYS A 143 -11.71 -11.14 8.24
N LEU A 144 -11.07 -12.22 7.80
CA LEU A 144 -11.54 -13.60 8.04
C LEU A 144 -11.22 -14.13 9.43
N SER A 145 -10.34 -13.47 10.18
CA SER A 145 -9.98 -13.80 11.55
C SER A 145 -9.92 -12.53 12.39
N PRO A 146 -11.06 -11.88 12.68
CA PRO A 146 -11.12 -10.49 13.18
C PRO A 146 -10.55 -10.31 14.59
N LYS A 147 -10.18 -11.39 15.28
CA LYS A 147 -9.43 -11.36 16.54
C LYS A 147 -7.91 -11.39 16.33
N LYS A 148 -7.42 -11.66 15.11
CA LYS A 148 -5.98 -11.68 14.81
C LYS A 148 -5.53 -10.37 14.18
N ILE A 149 -4.39 -9.88 14.66
CA ILE A 149 -3.74 -8.69 14.13
C ILE A 149 -2.96 -9.10 12.88
N TRP A 150 -3.15 -8.34 11.80
CA TRP A 150 -2.33 -8.46 10.59
C TRP A 150 -1.10 -7.56 10.69
N TRP A 151 -1.29 -6.30 11.13
CA TRP A 151 -0.21 -5.33 11.28
C TRP A 151 -0.57 -4.24 12.30
N MET A 152 0.43 -3.78 13.07
CA MET A 152 0.25 -2.67 14.01
C MET A 152 1.54 -1.86 14.24
N GLY A 153 2.38 -1.80 13.24
CA GLY A 153 3.65 -1.05 13.26
C GLY A 153 4.81 -1.87 12.72
N THR A 154 5.81 -1.18 12.19
CA THR A 154 7.03 -1.75 11.63
C THR A 154 8.23 -1.04 12.18
N THR A 155 9.25 -1.80 12.62
CA THR A 155 10.58 -1.26 12.92
C THR A 155 11.55 -1.68 11.83
N ILE A 156 12.27 -0.71 11.28
CA ILE A 156 13.36 -0.94 10.33
C ILE A 156 14.65 -0.99 11.18
N GLY A 157 15.16 -2.19 11.41
CA GLY A 157 16.38 -2.36 12.19
C GLY A 157 17.64 -2.00 11.41
N ASN A 158 18.76 -1.80 12.12
CA ASN A 158 20.08 -1.57 11.56
C ASN A 158 20.71 -2.87 11.06
N SER A 159 21.44 -2.81 9.95
CA SER A 159 22.30 -3.88 9.39
C SER A 159 21.60 -5.24 9.20
N LEU A 160 22.02 -6.28 9.91
CA LEU A 160 21.47 -7.64 9.81
C LEU A 160 19.96 -7.71 10.05
N LYS A 161 19.40 -6.81 10.85
CA LYS A 161 17.96 -6.74 11.11
C LYS A 161 17.18 -6.23 9.90
N PHE A 162 17.76 -5.34 9.08
CA PHE A 162 17.16 -4.87 7.84
C PHE A 162 16.84 -6.00 6.86
N GLN A 163 17.68 -7.03 6.84
CA GLN A 163 17.52 -8.20 6.00
C GLN A 163 16.50 -9.20 6.49
N THR A 164 16.47 -9.39 7.80
CA THR A 164 15.70 -10.49 8.39
C THR A 164 14.35 -10.04 8.92
N HIS A 165 14.22 -8.79 9.30
CA HIS A 165 13.09 -8.29 10.06
C HIS A 165 12.79 -6.82 9.73
N MET A 166 12.01 -6.57 8.69
CA MET A 166 10.96 -5.58 8.87
C MET A 166 10.01 -6.23 9.87
N ARG A 167 10.23 -6.02 11.16
CA ARG A 167 9.36 -6.61 12.16
C ARG A 167 8.04 -5.87 12.16
N ASP A 168 7.08 -6.49 11.55
CA ASP A 168 5.71 -6.24 11.93
C ASP A 168 5.54 -6.77 13.35
N TYR A 169 5.33 -5.89 14.31
CA TYR A 169 5.28 -6.22 15.75
C TYR A 169 4.25 -7.29 16.11
N SER A 170 3.48 -7.80 15.15
CA SER A 170 2.20 -8.39 15.52
C SER A 170 1.62 -9.41 14.60
N TYR A 171 2.33 -9.80 13.55
CA TYR A 171 1.78 -10.73 12.56
C TYR A 171 1.22 -12.00 13.20
N GLY A 172 -0.12 -12.14 13.15
CA GLY A 172 -0.83 -13.32 13.67
C GLY A 172 -1.12 -13.32 15.17
N LEU A 173 -0.70 -12.30 15.93
CA LEU A 173 -1.03 -12.20 17.36
C LEU A 173 -2.54 -12.01 17.57
N LEU A 174 -3.05 -12.59 18.66
CA LEU A 174 -4.41 -12.33 19.10
C LEU A 174 -4.52 -10.93 19.70
N ASP A 175 -5.49 -10.18 19.23
CA ASP A 175 -5.78 -8.85 19.77
C ASP A 175 -6.42 -8.97 21.17
N ASN A 176 -5.94 -8.16 22.10
CA ASN A 176 -6.45 -8.11 23.45
C ASN A 176 -6.48 -6.68 23.99
N LYS A 177 -7.10 -6.47 25.15
CA LYS A 177 -7.27 -5.14 25.76
C LYS A 177 -5.94 -4.43 26.13
N ARG A 178 -4.83 -5.15 26.25
CA ARG A 178 -3.51 -4.57 26.55
C ARG A 178 -2.83 -3.99 25.32
N ILE A 179 -3.28 -4.40 24.11
CA ILE A 179 -2.78 -3.91 22.83
C ILE A 179 -3.58 -2.67 22.41
N ASN A 180 -3.32 -1.55 23.04
CA ASN A 180 -3.97 -0.26 22.82
C ASN A 180 -2.95 0.89 22.77
N GLY A 181 -3.45 2.13 22.70
CA GLY A 181 -2.64 3.35 22.68
C GLY A 181 -2.02 3.67 21.33
N VAL A 182 -1.18 4.68 21.31
CA VAL A 182 -0.45 5.14 20.14
C VAL A 182 1.02 4.76 20.29
N ILE A 183 1.61 4.26 19.22
CA ILE A 183 3.04 3.93 19.18
C ILE A 183 3.72 4.61 17.98
N GLU A 184 5.00 4.85 18.10
CA GLU A 184 5.86 5.23 17.00
C GLU A 184 6.11 4.04 16.08
N THR A 185 6.37 4.35 14.80
CA THR A 185 6.69 3.34 13.78
C THR A 185 7.66 3.92 12.75
N ASP A 186 8.52 3.11 12.19
CA ASP A 186 9.43 3.53 11.11
C ASP A 186 8.73 3.54 9.74
N ALA A 187 7.58 2.87 9.63
CA ALA A 187 6.79 2.88 8.40
C ALA A 187 5.29 2.84 8.71
N ILE A 188 4.50 3.52 7.87
CA ILE A 188 3.04 3.44 7.85
C ILE A 188 2.58 2.36 6.88
N ALA A 189 1.45 1.74 7.17
CA ALA A 189 0.93 0.67 6.32
C ALA A 189 0.50 1.20 4.94
N GLY A 190 1.00 0.56 3.89
CA GLY A 190 0.63 0.87 2.52
C GLY A 190 -0.85 0.63 2.19
N CYS A 191 -1.51 -0.24 2.93
CA CYS A 191 -2.93 -0.57 2.71
C CYS A 191 -3.91 0.34 3.48
N ALA A 192 -3.46 1.03 4.56
CA ALA A 192 -4.30 1.95 5.33
C ALA A 192 -3.46 2.98 6.10
N SER A 193 -3.43 4.20 5.61
CA SER A 193 -2.71 5.31 6.24
C SER A 193 -3.29 6.67 5.85
N ILE A 194 -3.02 7.69 6.67
CA ILE A 194 -3.25 9.10 6.35
C ILE A 194 -1.93 9.84 6.45
N MET A 195 -1.68 10.76 5.53
CA MET A 195 -0.45 11.54 5.43
C MET A 195 -0.74 13.02 5.19
N ARG A 196 0.17 13.92 5.64
CA ARG A 196 0.13 15.33 5.27
C ARG A 196 0.53 15.51 3.80
N THR A 197 -0.32 16.15 3.03
CA THR A 197 -0.04 16.45 1.61
C THR A 197 1.20 17.35 1.44
N SER A 198 1.45 18.26 2.37
CA SER A 198 2.65 19.10 2.37
C SER A 198 3.93 18.26 2.39
N ARG A 199 3.92 17.13 3.13
CA ARG A 199 5.07 16.24 3.18
C ARG A 199 5.30 15.52 1.86
N LEU A 200 4.22 15.04 1.22
CA LEU A 200 4.32 14.41 -0.10
C LEU A 200 4.88 15.36 -1.17
N LYS A 201 4.50 16.64 -1.09
CA LYS A 201 5.09 17.67 -1.98
C LYS A 201 6.60 17.82 -1.78
N LYS A 202 7.09 17.70 -0.54
CA LYS A 202 8.51 17.83 -0.20
C LYS A 202 9.34 16.61 -0.62
N VAL A 203 8.85 15.40 -0.33
CA VAL A 203 9.63 14.15 -0.50
C VAL A 203 9.34 13.40 -1.81
N GLY A 204 8.33 13.82 -2.56
CA GLY A 204 7.88 13.14 -3.77
C GLY A 204 6.88 12.02 -3.50
N LEU A 205 6.48 11.33 -4.55
CA LEU A 205 5.47 10.29 -4.54
C LEU A 205 6.09 8.89 -4.46
N SER A 206 5.27 7.84 -4.48
CA SER A 206 5.76 6.44 -4.50
C SER A 206 6.65 6.19 -5.70
N ASP A 207 7.75 5.48 -5.47
CA ASP A 207 8.78 5.24 -6.48
C ASP A 207 8.30 4.23 -7.53
N ARG A 208 8.51 4.57 -8.81
CA ARG A 208 8.10 3.75 -9.96
C ARG A 208 8.87 2.44 -10.11
N ASP A 209 10.01 2.32 -9.45
CA ASP A 209 10.81 1.11 -9.52
C ASP A 209 10.15 -0.08 -8.80
N PHE A 210 9.17 0.19 -7.91
CA PHE A 210 8.38 -0.84 -7.25
C PHE A 210 7.06 -1.08 -7.99
N PHE A 211 6.89 -2.30 -8.52
CA PHE A 211 5.59 -2.71 -9.05
C PHE A 211 4.69 -3.27 -7.95
N TYR A 212 5.25 -4.06 -7.05
CA TYR A 212 4.58 -4.67 -5.91
C TYR A 212 5.61 -4.98 -4.82
N GLY A 213 5.32 -4.65 -3.58
CA GLY A 213 6.20 -5.01 -2.47
C GLY A 213 6.42 -3.87 -1.48
N PRO A 214 7.61 -3.72 -0.89
CA PRO A 214 7.82 -2.81 0.23
C PRO A 214 7.98 -1.33 -0.19
N GLU A 215 7.21 -0.89 -1.19
CA GLU A 215 7.22 0.52 -1.62
C GLU A 215 6.73 1.47 -0.53
N ASP A 216 5.88 0.98 0.36
CA ASP A 216 5.38 1.73 1.52
C ASP A 216 6.48 1.97 2.57
N VAL A 217 7.39 1.03 2.73
CA VAL A 217 8.56 1.18 3.61
C VAL A 217 9.54 2.21 3.05
N GLU A 218 9.87 2.12 1.75
CA GLU A 218 10.72 3.10 1.07
C GLU A 218 10.11 4.50 1.16
N PHE A 219 8.81 4.60 0.88
CA PHE A 219 8.07 5.85 0.94
C PHE A 219 8.02 6.42 2.35
N SER A 220 7.80 5.58 3.36
CA SER A 220 7.79 5.98 4.76
C SER A 220 9.13 6.54 5.22
N ARG A 221 10.25 5.94 4.78
CA ARG A 221 11.60 6.45 5.10
C ARG A 221 11.86 7.84 4.54
N ARG A 222 11.27 8.18 3.39
CA ARG A 222 11.36 9.56 2.86
C ARG A 222 10.44 10.54 3.60
N ILE A 223 9.30 10.06 4.12
CA ILE A 223 8.37 10.88 4.91
C ILE A 223 8.91 11.09 6.32
N TYR A 224 9.54 10.10 6.90
CA TYR A 224 10.08 10.12 8.26
C TYR A 224 11.11 11.23 8.43
N ASP A 225 10.95 12.08 9.43
CA ASP A 225 11.89 13.15 9.76
C ASP A 225 12.68 12.84 11.02
N ASN A 226 11.99 12.39 12.06
CA ASN A 226 12.52 12.12 13.39
C ASN A 226 11.58 11.14 14.13
N PRO A 227 12.00 10.57 15.26
CA PRO A 227 11.13 9.73 16.09
C PRO A 227 9.80 10.42 16.39
N GLY A 228 8.71 9.65 16.32
CA GLY A 228 7.34 10.14 16.53
C GLY A 228 6.65 10.78 15.32
N SER A 229 7.36 11.01 14.21
CA SER A 229 6.74 11.60 13.02
C SER A 229 5.77 10.66 12.29
N LEU A 230 5.96 9.35 12.42
CA LEU A 230 5.06 8.30 11.96
C LEU A 230 4.53 7.52 13.14
N ILE A 231 3.22 7.32 13.20
CA ILE A 231 2.56 6.66 14.33
C ILE A 231 1.52 5.63 13.92
N VAL A 232 1.24 4.70 14.83
CA VAL A 232 0.12 3.76 14.74
C VAL A 232 -0.83 3.98 15.91
N ASP A 233 -2.10 4.25 15.63
CA ASP A 233 -3.15 4.24 16.65
C ASP A 233 -3.75 2.84 16.75
N ARG A 234 -3.37 2.10 17.81
CA ARG A 234 -3.83 0.73 18.06
C ARG A 234 -5.26 0.64 18.60
N ASN A 235 -5.89 1.77 18.94
CA ASN A 235 -7.31 1.83 19.32
C ASN A 235 -8.22 1.81 18.10
N ILE A 236 -7.74 2.31 16.96
CA ILE A 236 -8.49 2.36 15.71
C ILE A 236 -8.19 1.12 14.88
N LYS A 237 -9.25 0.38 14.51
CA LYS A 237 -9.14 -0.89 13.77
C LYS A 237 -9.72 -0.77 12.37
N ILE A 238 -9.02 -1.39 11.41
CA ILE A 238 -9.50 -1.63 10.05
C ILE A 238 -9.35 -3.12 9.72
N PHE A 239 -10.19 -3.65 8.82
CA PHE A 239 -10.19 -5.07 8.47
C PHE A 239 -9.74 -5.27 7.04
N HIS A 240 -8.70 -6.09 6.86
CA HIS A 240 -8.05 -6.40 5.59
C HIS A 240 -8.44 -7.81 5.13
N ALA A 241 -8.95 -7.92 3.91
CA ALA A 241 -9.29 -9.20 3.30
C ALA A 241 -8.06 -9.92 2.71
N VAL A 242 -6.93 -9.83 3.41
CA VAL A 242 -5.65 -10.41 2.97
C VAL A 242 -5.90 -11.74 2.28
N THR A 243 -5.57 -11.88 1.01
CA THR A 243 -5.35 -13.19 0.37
C THR A 243 -5.65 -13.32 -1.11
N GLN A 244 -6.42 -12.42 -1.70
CA GLN A 244 -6.93 -12.71 -3.05
C GLN A 244 -5.95 -12.34 -4.18
N SER A 245 -4.98 -11.46 -3.92
CA SER A 245 -4.03 -11.04 -4.95
C SER A 245 -2.86 -12.01 -5.14
N PHE A 246 -2.55 -12.82 -4.12
CA PHE A 246 -1.44 -13.80 -4.19
C PHE A 246 -1.73 -15.04 -3.37
N VAL A 247 -1.84 -16.17 -4.03
CA VAL A 247 -1.83 -17.49 -3.38
C VAL A 247 -0.51 -17.63 -2.61
N ASN A 248 -0.59 -18.02 -1.33
CA ASN A 248 0.61 -18.26 -0.50
C ASN A 248 1.58 -19.18 -1.26
N PHE A 249 2.86 -18.75 -1.35
CA PHE A 249 3.94 -19.43 -2.05
C PHE A 249 3.83 -19.51 -3.59
N SER A 250 3.03 -18.67 -4.25
CA SER A 250 3.12 -18.58 -5.70
C SER A 250 4.54 -18.16 -6.12
N ARG A 251 5.05 -18.71 -7.23
CA ARG A 251 6.37 -18.34 -7.78
C ARG A 251 6.49 -16.84 -8.00
N ARG A 252 5.41 -16.21 -8.47
CA ARG A 252 5.33 -14.77 -8.70
C ARG A 252 5.51 -13.97 -7.41
N ARG A 253 4.90 -14.40 -6.30
CA ARG A 253 5.08 -13.76 -5.00
C ARG A 253 6.53 -13.86 -4.52
N ILE A 254 7.14 -15.05 -4.61
CA ILE A 254 8.54 -15.27 -4.23
C ILE A 254 9.46 -14.34 -5.05
N TYR A 255 9.22 -14.24 -6.36
CA TYR A 255 9.96 -13.35 -7.24
C TYR A 255 9.88 -11.88 -6.77
N PHE A 256 8.67 -11.36 -6.55
CA PHE A 256 8.50 -9.96 -6.13
C PHE A 256 9.08 -9.70 -4.74
N GLU A 257 8.80 -10.54 -3.76
CA GLU A 257 9.32 -10.37 -2.40
C GLU A 257 10.86 -10.36 -2.39
N TYR A 258 11.49 -11.24 -3.17
CA TYR A 258 12.95 -11.30 -3.22
C TYR A 258 13.54 -10.10 -3.97
N LYS A 259 13.04 -9.80 -5.15
CA LYS A 259 13.52 -8.71 -6.00
C LYS A 259 13.39 -7.35 -5.31
N TYR A 260 12.21 -7.05 -4.82
CA TYR A 260 11.94 -5.74 -4.24
C TYR A 260 12.59 -5.55 -2.88
N ARG A 261 12.93 -6.63 -2.19
CA ARG A 261 13.82 -6.54 -1.04
C ARG A 261 15.20 -6.04 -1.45
N LEU A 262 15.78 -6.56 -2.54
CA LEU A 262 17.06 -6.08 -3.06
C LEU A 262 16.98 -4.60 -3.49
N VAL A 263 15.88 -4.21 -4.14
CA VAL A 263 15.63 -2.82 -4.52
C VAL A 263 15.52 -1.91 -3.29
N LEU A 264 14.82 -2.35 -2.26
CA LEU A 264 14.68 -1.60 -1.00
C LEU A 264 16.04 -1.37 -0.35
N ILE A 265 16.86 -2.43 -0.19
CA ILE A 265 18.21 -2.34 0.34
C ILE A 265 19.05 -1.34 -0.46
N LYS A 266 18.97 -1.40 -1.80
CA LYS A 266 19.68 -0.46 -2.68
C LYS A 266 19.30 0.99 -2.40
N LYS A 267 18.01 1.27 -2.19
CA LYS A 267 17.48 2.64 -2.10
C LYS A 267 17.65 3.28 -0.73
N ILE A 268 17.36 2.54 0.33
CA ILE A 268 17.35 3.09 1.70
C ILE A 268 18.38 2.45 2.65
N GLY A 269 19.07 1.39 2.22
CA GLY A 269 20.08 0.71 3.04
C GLY A 269 21.37 1.53 3.15
N THR A 270 21.97 1.51 4.34
CA THR A 270 23.33 2.00 4.59
C THR A 270 24.36 1.16 3.82
N PHE A 271 25.62 1.56 3.84
CA PHE A 271 26.71 0.74 3.25
C PHE A 271 26.76 -0.67 3.86
N GLN A 272 26.63 -0.77 5.18
CA GLN A 272 26.59 -2.05 5.89
C GLN A 272 25.35 -2.88 5.48
N ASP A 273 24.17 -2.26 5.38
CA ASP A 273 22.95 -2.95 4.94
C ASP A 273 23.10 -3.51 3.53
N LYS A 274 23.74 -2.77 2.64
CA LYS A 274 24.00 -3.21 1.25
C LYS A 274 24.98 -4.39 1.26
N PHE A 275 26.09 -4.28 1.98
CA PHE A 275 27.10 -5.34 2.05
C PHE A 275 26.50 -6.64 2.60
N PHE A 276 25.98 -6.61 3.83
CA PHE A 276 25.39 -7.79 4.47
C PHE A 276 24.14 -8.25 3.73
N GLY A 277 23.36 -7.31 3.21
CA GLY A 277 22.14 -7.53 2.51
C GLY A 277 22.28 -8.34 1.26
N TYR A 278 23.17 -7.99 0.44
CA TYR A 278 23.42 -8.71 -0.79
C TYR A 278 24.14 -10.04 -0.52
N THR A 279 25.08 -10.07 0.43
CA THR A 279 25.79 -11.30 0.82
C THR A 279 24.81 -12.36 1.37
N ILE A 280 23.91 -11.98 2.28
CA ILE A 280 22.92 -12.92 2.83
C ILE A 280 21.95 -13.39 1.74
N SER A 281 21.56 -12.49 0.84
CA SER A 281 20.69 -12.86 -0.28
C SER A 281 21.34 -13.88 -1.20
N LEU A 282 22.62 -13.71 -1.50
CA LEU A 282 23.40 -14.66 -2.29
C LEU A 282 23.54 -16.01 -1.57
N ILE A 283 23.92 -16.00 -0.29
CA ILE A 283 24.03 -17.24 0.53
C ILE A 283 22.69 -17.99 0.56
N LYS A 284 21.57 -17.30 0.76
CA LYS A 284 20.24 -17.93 0.71
C LYS A 284 19.94 -18.56 -0.64
N PHE A 285 20.31 -17.91 -1.72
CA PHE A 285 20.14 -18.47 -3.06
C PHE A 285 20.98 -19.73 -3.25
N LEU A 286 22.25 -19.70 -2.86
CA LEU A 286 23.15 -20.86 -2.92
C LEU A 286 22.62 -22.03 -2.08
N LEU A 287 22.13 -21.76 -0.86
CA LEU A 287 21.48 -22.77 -0.02
C LEU A 287 20.24 -23.38 -0.70
N TYR A 288 19.41 -22.59 -1.40
CA TYR A 288 18.29 -23.14 -2.17
C TYR A 288 18.78 -24.06 -3.31
N CYS A 289 19.88 -23.71 -3.96
CA CYS A 289 20.50 -24.57 -4.97
C CYS A 289 21.01 -25.88 -4.37
N CYS A 290 21.70 -25.82 -3.23
CA CYS A 290 22.18 -27.03 -2.52
C CYS A 290 21.01 -27.91 -2.04
N LEU A 291 19.93 -27.31 -1.59
CA LEU A 291 18.74 -28.03 -1.12
C LEU A 291 17.74 -28.31 -2.24
N PHE A 292 18.20 -28.33 -3.50
CA PHE A 292 17.36 -28.56 -4.69
C PHE A 292 16.54 -29.86 -4.62
N MET A 293 17.05 -30.89 -3.99
CA MET A 293 16.35 -32.18 -3.85
C MET A 293 15.09 -32.07 -3.00
N VAL A 294 15.00 -31.09 -2.10
CA VAL A 294 13.81 -30.83 -1.28
C VAL A 294 12.77 -30.05 -2.10
N LYS A 295 11.63 -30.65 -2.39
CA LYS A 295 10.54 -30.08 -3.22
C LYS A 295 10.21 -28.62 -2.85
N ARG A 296 10.19 -28.27 -1.55
CA ARG A 296 9.91 -26.92 -1.05
C ARG A 296 10.92 -25.87 -1.57
N HIS A 297 12.16 -26.25 -1.80
CA HIS A 297 13.21 -25.33 -2.26
C HIS A 297 13.25 -25.23 -3.79
N ARG A 298 12.93 -26.30 -4.52
CA ARG A 298 12.82 -26.28 -6.00
C ARG A 298 11.88 -25.19 -6.50
N VAL A 299 10.73 -25.00 -5.83
CA VAL A 299 9.74 -23.97 -6.20
C VAL A 299 10.31 -22.55 -6.11
N LYS A 300 11.36 -22.35 -5.28
CA LYS A 300 11.94 -21.02 -5.02
C LYS A 300 13.11 -20.68 -5.95
N ILE A 301 13.83 -21.65 -6.47
CA ILE A 301 15.08 -21.42 -7.20
C ILE A 301 14.86 -20.53 -8.43
N VAL A 302 13.92 -20.90 -9.29
CA VAL A 302 13.66 -20.16 -10.53
C VAL A 302 13.21 -18.73 -10.26
N PRO A 303 12.22 -18.48 -9.39
CA PRO A 303 11.82 -17.10 -9.04
C PRO A 303 12.96 -16.27 -8.45
N VAL A 304 13.76 -16.84 -7.56
CA VAL A 304 14.89 -16.13 -6.92
C VAL A 304 16.00 -15.83 -7.92
N PHE A 305 16.35 -16.78 -8.79
CA PHE A 305 17.30 -16.55 -9.88
C PHE A 305 16.88 -15.36 -10.76
N PHE A 306 15.64 -15.38 -11.25
CA PHE A 306 15.13 -14.27 -12.07
C PHE A 306 15.01 -12.96 -11.28
N ALA A 307 14.70 -13.01 -9.99
CA ALA A 307 14.68 -11.83 -9.13
C ALA A 307 16.06 -11.16 -9.06
N ILE A 308 17.11 -11.93 -8.84
CA ILE A 308 18.51 -11.45 -8.82
C ILE A 308 18.92 -10.94 -10.20
N LYS A 309 18.70 -11.74 -11.26
CA LYS A 309 19.02 -11.37 -12.64
C LYS A 309 18.38 -10.03 -13.03
N HIS A 310 17.07 -9.90 -12.85
CA HIS A 310 16.35 -8.69 -13.22
C HIS A 310 16.72 -7.48 -12.33
N PHE A 311 17.10 -7.71 -11.07
CA PHE A 311 17.65 -6.65 -10.22
C PHE A 311 18.96 -6.11 -10.76
N ILE A 312 19.91 -6.99 -11.15
CA ILE A 312 21.21 -6.63 -11.75
C ILE A 312 21.00 -5.91 -13.08
N GLU A 313 20.13 -6.43 -13.93
CA GLU A 313 19.79 -5.85 -15.25
C GLU A 313 18.95 -4.58 -15.15
N LYS A 314 18.62 -4.09 -13.94
CA LYS A 314 17.77 -2.90 -13.68
C LYS A 314 16.37 -3.01 -14.33
N LYS A 315 15.88 -4.22 -14.54
CA LYS A 315 14.52 -4.48 -15.04
C LYS A 315 13.52 -4.36 -13.92
N LEU A 316 13.11 -3.14 -13.59
CA LEU A 316 12.28 -2.78 -12.43
C LEU A 316 10.93 -2.21 -12.86
N GLY A 317 9.99 -2.11 -11.93
CA GLY A 317 8.71 -1.42 -12.12
C GLY A 317 7.92 -1.89 -13.34
N ASP A 318 7.84 -1.06 -14.36
CA ASP A 318 7.07 -1.33 -15.60
C ASP A 318 7.42 -2.67 -16.29
N TYR A 319 8.66 -3.15 -16.16
CA TYR A 319 9.06 -4.45 -16.68
C TYR A 319 8.25 -5.59 -16.06
N ASP A 320 7.98 -5.48 -14.75
CA ASP A 320 7.30 -6.54 -13.98
C ASP A 320 5.84 -6.73 -14.35
N ARG A 321 5.23 -5.74 -14.98
CA ARG A 321 3.89 -5.87 -15.56
C ARG A 321 3.84 -6.95 -16.65
N LYS A 322 4.91 -7.09 -17.41
CA LYS A 322 5.01 -8.01 -18.55
C LYS A 322 5.39 -9.45 -18.17
N ILE A 323 5.73 -9.68 -16.89
CA ILE A 323 6.18 -10.99 -16.38
C ILE A 323 4.99 -11.95 -16.10
N GLY A 324 3.94 -11.96 -16.92
CA GLY A 324 2.82 -12.88 -16.74
C GLY A 324 3.20 -14.37 -16.89
N PRO A 325 3.83 -14.79 -17.98
CA PRO A 325 4.00 -16.20 -18.32
C PRO A 325 5.27 -16.88 -17.78
N ILE A 326 6.21 -16.17 -17.17
CA ILE A 326 7.50 -16.73 -16.72
C ILE A 326 7.35 -17.58 -15.45
N PHE A 327 6.24 -17.49 -14.76
CA PHE A 327 5.89 -18.17 -13.53
C PHE A 327 4.48 -18.76 -13.57
#